data_54638e515ff355bb6024b7020eda8edd
#
_entry.id   54638e515ff355bb6024b7020eda8edd
#
_cell.length_a   1.000
_cell.length_b   1.000
_cell.length_c   1.000
_cell.angle_alpha   90.00
_cell.angle_beta   90.00
_cell.angle_gamma   90.00
#
_symmetry.space_group_name_H-M   'P 1'
#
loop_
_entity.id
_entity.type
_entity.pdbx_description
1 polymer ?
#
loop_
_entity_poly.entity_id
_entity_poly.type
_entity_poly.pdbx_seq_one_letter_code
_entity_poly.pdbx_strand_id
1 'polypeptide(L)'
;MPEECFWEGVIETGPVPEGMSSFDAIIVGGGPGGCSAAGYLAKAGKKVLLIERGVWPRDKVCGDAIGGKSLNHVRDLGVKVILETTPHFKVTGITFSSPSGTSVTVPLPQEEMEKMEAGYAMPRQQFDWLMFKTCSEHVLVGGGFVIQGADVRETIREGDSIIGVKVRIGGRDGALLNFFSEWIIGAGGYNCPIARSIVKDIHGQALVDKKHYCGGYREYWQGVKGCEGDVGNIEIHFVDSANPGYFWLFPLGDGMVNVGIGMVLDLLDKQKIKLKKLQKDVIQNHPLFKDRFVDAVMVKGSGKGWQLPFGSPRKKEKLQPRRMFSDGALLIGDAASLVDPFSGEGVGNALVSGHIAARHVIENIGGIAYQNEIWGLLGPELTNSFKMQKMSRKGWLLNWFVGRASKKPQLQDMLTEMIASKEAQENLHSKWFLIKTFLF
;
A
#
# COMPACT_ATOMS: atom_id res chain seq x y z
N MET A 1 0.25 -2.21 22.42
CA MET A 1 1.44 -1.70 21.64
C MET A 1 2.62 -2.57 22.00
N PRO A 2 3.53 -2.88 21.08
CA PRO A 2 4.72 -3.68 21.43
C PRO A 2 5.48 -3.00 22.57
N GLU A 3 6.07 -3.83 23.43
CA GLU A 3 6.93 -3.38 24.51
C GLU A 3 8.10 -2.54 23.96
N GLU A 4 8.68 -1.68 24.78
CA GLU A 4 9.79 -0.78 24.36
C GLU A 4 10.94 -1.52 23.67
N CYS A 5 11.22 -2.76 24.06
CA CYS A 5 12.25 -3.61 23.46
C CYS A 5 12.03 -3.95 21.98
N PHE A 6 10.78 -3.87 21.45
CA PHE A 6 10.53 -4.08 20.02
C PHE A 6 11.26 -3.06 19.14
N TRP A 7 11.48 -1.86 19.67
CA TRP A 7 12.15 -0.76 18.97
C TRP A 7 13.67 -0.69 19.23
N GLU A 8 14.18 -1.59 20.06
CA GLU A 8 15.61 -1.69 20.31
C GLU A 8 16.37 -2.15 19.06
N GLY A 9 17.57 -1.65 18.88
CA GLY A 9 18.37 -1.84 17.68
C GLY A 9 18.05 -0.80 16.61
N VAL A 10 17.78 0.45 17.07
CA VAL A 10 17.74 1.62 16.20
C VAL A 10 19.01 1.62 15.37
N ILE A 11 18.82 1.56 14.05
CA ILE A 11 19.91 1.69 13.09
C ILE A 11 20.57 3.02 13.38
N GLU A 12 21.84 2.99 13.77
CA GLU A 12 22.61 4.20 13.96
C GLU A 12 22.64 4.96 12.63
N THR A 13 21.75 5.93 12.54
CA THR A 13 21.78 6.90 11.45
C THR A 13 22.76 7.99 11.81
N GLY A 14 24.04 7.65 11.71
CA GLY A 14 25.11 8.64 11.80
C GLY A 14 25.05 9.64 10.65
N PRO A 15 25.71 10.80 10.77
CA PRO A 15 25.91 11.65 9.62
C PRO A 15 26.65 10.87 8.52
N VAL A 16 26.25 11.07 7.27
CA VAL A 16 27.03 10.54 6.14
C VAL A 16 28.46 11.07 6.31
N PRO A 17 29.49 10.20 6.22
CA PRO A 17 30.88 10.63 6.41
C PRO A 17 31.22 11.82 5.53
N GLU A 18 32.02 12.74 6.08
CA GLU A 18 32.47 13.94 5.40
C GLU A 18 33.14 13.57 4.06
N GLY A 19 32.76 14.25 2.98
CA GLY A 19 33.25 13.94 1.63
C GLY A 19 32.51 12.83 0.89
N MET A 20 31.58 12.10 1.53
CA MET A 20 30.76 11.07 0.87
C MET A 20 29.44 11.66 0.35
N SER A 21 29.42 12.07 -0.90
CA SER A 21 28.24 12.70 -1.54
C SER A 21 27.69 11.91 -2.74
N SER A 22 28.35 10.80 -3.12
CA SER A 22 28.00 10.01 -4.31
C SER A 22 27.64 8.57 -3.96
N PHE A 23 26.58 8.05 -4.56
CA PHE A 23 26.00 6.72 -4.40
C PHE A 23 25.60 6.12 -5.74
N ASP A 24 25.48 4.79 -5.85
CA ASP A 24 24.92 4.14 -7.05
C ASP A 24 23.43 4.42 -7.17
N ALA A 25 22.72 4.49 -6.04
CA ALA A 25 21.31 4.86 -5.99
C ALA A 25 20.96 5.63 -4.71
N ILE A 26 20.05 6.60 -4.84
CA ILE A 26 19.41 7.31 -3.72
C ILE A 26 17.94 6.94 -3.66
N ILE A 27 17.49 6.40 -2.52
CA ILE A 27 16.09 6.03 -2.28
C ILE A 27 15.45 7.07 -1.36
N VAL A 28 14.39 7.72 -1.82
CA VAL A 28 13.68 8.77 -1.08
C VAL A 28 12.37 8.24 -0.53
N GLY A 29 12.39 7.81 0.72
CA GLY A 29 11.29 7.23 1.50
C GLY A 29 11.58 5.80 1.95
N GLY A 30 11.53 5.55 3.26
CA GLY A 30 11.76 4.26 3.92
C GLY A 30 10.47 3.47 4.20
N GLY A 31 9.42 3.62 3.35
CA GLY A 31 8.25 2.74 3.37
C GLY A 31 8.52 1.42 2.66
N PRO A 32 7.52 0.49 2.58
CA PRO A 32 7.72 -0.84 2.00
C PRO A 32 8.37 -0.83 0.61
N GLY A 33 7.94 0.05 -0.28
CA GLY A 33 8.53 0.17 -1.62
C GLY A 33 9.99 0.61 -1.60
N GLY A 34 10.32 1.64 -0.78
CA GLY A 34 11.70 2.10 -0.64
C GLY A 34 12.60 1.06 0.02
N CYS A 35 12.11 0.35 1.05
CA CYS A 35 12.81 -0.77 1.66
C CYS A 35 13.05 -1.90 0.64
N SER A 36 12.05 -2.23 -0.18
CA SER A 36 12.21 -3.22 -1.25
C SER A 36 13.32 -2.81 -2.21
N ALA A 37 13.25 -1.60 -2.77
CA ALA A 37 14.27 -1.12 -3.70
C ALA A 37 15.66 -1.10 -3.06
N ALA A 38 15.79 -0.56 -1.84
CA ALA A 38 17.07 -0.47 -1.12
C ALA A 38 17.64 -1.87 -0.80
N GLY A 39 16.81 -2.79 -0.32
CA GLY A 39 17.23 -4.15 0.03
C GLY A 39 17.73 -4.93 -1.18
N TYR A 40 17.01 -4.91 -2.30
CA TYR A 40 17.44 -5.61 -3.52
C TYR A 40 18.69 -4.98 -4.14
N LEU A 41 18.83 -3.67 -4.16
CA LEU A 41 20.02 -2.98 -4.63
C LEU A 41 21.26 -3.32 -3.77
N ALA A 42 21.10 -3.26 -2.43
CA ALA A 42 22.17 -3.58 -1.50
C ALA A 42 22.63 -5.05 -1.62
N LYS A 43 21.67 -5.99 -1.76
CA LYS A 43 21.98 -7.42 -2.01
C LYS A 43 22.71 -7.66 -3.33
N ALA A 44 22.54 -6.77 -4.31
CA ALA A 44 23.29 -6.79 -5.59
C ALA A 44 24.63 -6.01 -5.51
N GLY A 45 25.07 -5.60 -4.33
CA GLY A 45 26.35 -4.92 -4.11
C GLY A 45 26.35 -3.43 -4.52
N LYS A 46 25.17 -2.81 -4.68
CA LYS A 46 25.08 -1.37 -4.97
C LYS A 46 25.19 -0.55 -3.70
N LYS A 47 25.93 0.54 -3.75
CA LYS A 47 26.08 1.49 -2.66
C LYS A 47 24.86 2.43 -2.62
N VAL A 48 23.96 2.20 -1.68
CA VAL A 48 22.66 2.86 -1.56
C VAL A 48 22.66 3.91 -0.48
N LEU A 49 22.02 5.07 -0.73
CA LEU A 49 21.60 6.02 0.29
C LEU A 49 20.07 5.90 0.46
N LEU A 50 19.63 5.40 1.63
CA LEU A 50 18.20 5.36 2.00
C LEU A 50 17.87 6.54 2.89
N ILE A 51 16.93 7.39 2.47
CA ILE A 51 16.51 8.60 3.19
C ILE A 51 15.06 8.45 3.64
N GLU A 52 14.81 8.51 4.96
CA GLU A 52 13.46 8.52 5.54
C GLU A 52 13.23 9.83 6.31
N ARG A 53 12.10 10.47 6.02
CA ARG A 53 11.70 11.72 6.68
C ARG A 53 11.30 11.53 8.13
N GLY A 54 10.64 10.41 8.42
CA GLY A 54 10.24 10.05 9.78
C GLY A 54 11.41 9.53 10.59
N VAL A 55 11.24 9.57 11.90
CA VAL A 55 12.09 8.84 12.85
C VAL A 55 11.24 7.70 13.41
N TRP A 56 11.79 6.50 13.45
CA TRP A 56 11.08 5.34 13.97
C TRP A 56 10.97 5.37 15.50
N PRO A 57 9.86 4.88 16.08
CA PRO A 57 8.69 4.28 15.43
C PRO A 57 7.77 5.33 14.80
N ARG A 58 7.32 5.11 13.55
CA ARG A 58 6.37 5.99 12.86
C ARG A 58 5.14 5.23 12.37
N ASP A 59 3.99 5.86 12.49
CA ASP A 59 2.72 5.31 12.00
C ASP A 59 2.46 5.67 10.52
N LYS A 60 1.79 4.78 9.81
CA LYS A 60 1.28 4.99 8.45
C LYS A 60 -0.18 4.54 8.40
N VAL A 61 -1.08 5.40 7.96
CA VAL A 61 -2.50 5.05 7.82
C VAL A 61 -2.69 4.00 6.74
N CYS A 62 -3.27 2.85 7.12
CA CYS A 62 -3.53 1.68 6.30
C CYS A 62 -4.62 0.83 6.94
N GLY A 63 -5.15 -0.17 6.24
CA GLY A 63 -5.94 -1.27 6.82
C GLY A 63 -5.11 -2.30 7.58
N ASP A 64 -3.76 -2.27 7.43
CA ASP A 64 -2.81 -3.13 8.15
C ASP A 64 -2.80 -4.61 7.71
N ALA A 65 -3.53 -4.96 6.65
CA ALA A 65 -3.44 -6.30 6.05
C ALA A 65 -2.26 -6.39 5.08
N ILE A 66 -1.55 -7.51 5.14
CA ILE A 66 -0.37 -7.84 4.35
C ILE A 66 -0.57 -9.24 3.78
N GLY A 67 -0.56 -9.38 2.47
CA GLY A 67 -0.82 -10.65 1.81
C GLY A 67 -0.48 -10.63 0.32
N GLY A 68 -0.81 -11.70 -0.38
CA GLY A 68 -0.65 -11.82 -1.82
C GLY A 68 0.76 -11.49 -2.31
N LYS A 69 0.88 -10.54 -3.21
CA LYS A 69 2.17 -10.12 -3.83
C LYS A 69 3.25 -9.71 -2.82
N SER A 70 2.87 -9.28 -1.61
CA SER A 70 3.82 -8.82 -0.59
C SER A 70 4.69 -9.96 -0.07
N LEU A 71 4.14 -11.16 0.04
CA LEU A 71 4.73 -12.27 0.80
C LEU A 71 6.05 -12.76 0.19
N ASN A 72 6.15 -12.82 -1.14
CA ASN A 72 7.39 -13.20 -1.81
C ASN A 72 8.52 -12.23 -1.49
N HIS A 73 8.25 -10.91 -1.55
CA HIS A 73 9.27 -9.90 -1.26
C HIS A 73 9.64 -9.85 0.22
N VAL A 74 8.67 -10.05 1.12
CA VAL A 74 8.90 -10.17 2.56
C VAL A 74 9.84 -11.34 2.88
N ARG A 75 9.64 -12.50 2.21
CA ARG A 75 10.52 -13.67 2.32
C ARG A 75 11.90 -13.40 1.72
N ASP A 76 11.97 -12.94 0.48
CA ASP A 76 13.22 -12.77 -0.25
C ASP A 76 14.15 -11.72 0.37
N LEU A 77 13.58 -10.73 1.05
CA LEU A 77 14.31 -9.72 1.81
C LEU A 77 14.69 -10.17 3.23
N GLY A 78 14.26 -11.38 3.67
CA GLY A 78 14.57 -11.93 4.98
C GLY A 78 13.68 -11.41 6.13
N VAL A 79 12.60 -10.69 5.81
CA VAL A 79 11.70 -10.11 6.82
C VAL A 79 10.71 -11.14 7.39
N LYS A 80 10.37 -12.19 6.62
CA LYS A 80 9.34 -13.18 6.99
C LYS A 80 9.61 -13.82 8.35
N VAL A 81 10.83 -14.25 8.62
CA VAL A 81 11.19 -14.93 9.87
C VAL A 81 10.90 -14.06 11.10
N ILE A 82 11.29 -12.79 11.04
CA ILE A 82 11.06 -11.84 12.13
C ILE A 82 9.58 -11.49 12.24
N LEU A 83 8.88 -11.37 11.10
CA LEU A 83 7.44 -11.10 11.08
C LEU A 83 6.66 -12.23 11.79
N GLU A 84 6.98 -13.49 11.51
CA GLU A 84 6.29 -14.65 12.11
C GLU A 84 6.54 -14.80 13.61
N THR A 85 7.63 -14.27 14.13
CA THR A 85 7.93 -14.22 15.57
C THR A 85 7.37 -12.99 16.28
N THR A 86 6.85 -12.02 15.51
CA THR A 86 6.23 -10.81 16.03
C THR A 86 4.72 -11.02 16.18
N PRO A 87 4.06 -10.52 17.25
CA PRO A 87 2.61 -10.63 17.37
C PRO A 87 1.87 -10.10 16.14
N HIS A 88 0.99 -10.92 15.57
CA HIS A 88 0.21 -10.60 14.38
C HIS A 88 -1.09 -11.41 14.37
N PHE A 89 -2.07 -10.97 13.61
CA PHE A 89 -3.27 -11.74 13.31
C PHE A 89 -3.06 -12.55 12.03
N LYS A 90 -3.35 -13.85 12.09
CA LYS A 90 -3.28 -14.74 10.92
C LYS A 90 -4.59 -14.68 10.14
N VAL A 91 -4.53 -14.19 8.91
CA VAL A 91 -5.71 -14.08 8.05
C VAL A 91 -5.97 -15.42 7.36
N THR A 92 -7.19 -15.98 7.54
CA THR A 92 -7.62 -17.25 6.94
C THR A 92 -8.68 -17.08 5.86
N GLY A 93 -9.23 -15.87 5.72
CA GLY A 93 -10.24 -15.57 4.72
C GLY A 93 -10.62 -14.09 4.71
N ILE A 94 -11.51 -13.75 3.78
CA ILE A 94 -12.06 -12.41 3.64
C ILE A 94 -13.58 -12.49 3.67
N THR A 95 -14.20 -11.74 4.57
CA THR A 95 -15.66 -11.59 4.61
C THR A 95 -16.05 -10.32 3.85
N PHE A 96 -16.93 -10.47 2.87
CA PHE A 96 -17.54 -9.35 2.15
C PHE A 96 -19.01 -9.21 2.55
N SER A 97 -19.50 -7.98 2.70
CA SER A 97 -20.94 -7.72 2.75
C SER A 97 -21.38 -6.71 1.71
N SER A 98 -22.59 -6.93 1.20
CA SER A 98 -23.27 -6.00 0.28
C SER A 98 -24.00 -4.88 1.04
N PRO A 99 -24.40 -3.80 0.35
CA PRO A 99 -25.21 -2.74 0.95
C PRO A 99 -26.50 -3.22 1.63
N SER A 100 -27.10 -4.32 1.14
CA SER A 100 -28.31 -4.92 1.76
C SER A 100 -28.01 -5.74 3.03
N GLY A 101 -26.76 -5.85 3.46
CA GLY A 101 -26.36 -6.62 4.65
C GLY A 101 -26.10 -8.10 4.43
N THR A 102 -26.31 -8.63 3.21
CA THR A 102 -25.91 -10.00 2.90
C THR A 102 -24.39 -10.11 2.90
N SER A 103 -23.84 -11.16 3.55
CA SER A 103 -22.42 -11.40 3.61
C SER A 103 -22.03 -12.76 3.04
N VAL A 104 -20.77 -12.86 2.63
CA VAL A 104 -20.13 -14.09 2.18
C VAL A 104 -18.69 -14.08 2.67
N THR A 105 -18.23 -15.21 3.20
CA THR A 105 -16.83 -15.41 3.55
C THR A 105 -16.15 -16.25 2.49
N VAL A 106 -15.03 -15.77 1.98
CA VAL A 106 -14.18 -16.44 1.01
C VAL A 106 -12.90 -16.87 1.74
N PRO A 107 -12.66 -18.18 1.92
CA PRO A 107 -11.44 -18.65 2.57
C PRO A 107 -10.22 -18.37 1.70
N LEU A 108 -9.04 -18.21 2.30
CA LEU A 108 -7.79 -18.26 1.56
C LEU A 108 -7.51 -19.70 1.09
N PRO A 109 -6.79 -19.90 -0.02
CA PRO A 109 -6.47 -21.23 -0.52
C PRO A 109 -5.72 -22.06 0.51
N GLN A 110 -6.12 -23.32 0.65
CA GLN A 110 -5.57 -24.20 1.67
C GLN A 110 -4.06 -24.44 1.50
N GLU A 111 -3.58 -24.55 0.27
CA GLU A 111 -2.15 -24.70 -0.01
C GLU A 111 -1.30 -23.52 0.49
N GLU A 112 -1.79 -22.29 0.39
CA GLU A 112 -1.11 -21.11 0.91
C GLU A 112 -1.12 -21.10 2.45
N MET A 113 -2.23 -21.57 3.04
CA MET A 113 -2.33 -21.70 4.48
C MET A 113 -1.42 -22.78 5.05
N GLU A 114 -1.28 -23.92 4.38
CA GLU A 114 -0.40 -25.03 4.79
C GLU A 114 1.09 -24.65 4.65
N LYS A 115 1.46 -23.85 3.66
CA LYS A 115 2.82 -23.34 3.48
C LYS A 115 3.16 -22.18 4.43
N MET A 116 2.23 -21.80 5.32
CA MET A 116 2.33 -20.59 6.15
C MET A 116 2.55 -19.30 5.32
N GLU A 117 2.05 -19.28 4.11
CA GLU A 117 2.05 -18.11 3.22
C GLU A 117 0.71 -17.38 3.24
N ALA A 118 -0.13 -17.66 4.25
CA ALA A 118 -1.37 -16.96 4.52
C ALA A 118 -1.10 -15.49 4.83
N GLY A 119 -2.07 -14.62 4.53
CA GLY A 119 -1.96 -13.20 4.83
C GLY A 119 -1.83 -12.92 6.33
N TYR A 120 -1.19 -11.82 6.65
CA TYR A 120 -1.02 -11.32 8.00
C TYR A 120 -1.76 -10.00 8.15
N ALA A 121 -2.23 -9.71 9.37
CA ALA A 121 -2.63 -8.36 9.73
C ALA A 121 -1.88 -7.94 10.99
N MET A 122 -1.20 -6.80 10.89
CA MET A 122 -0.42 -6.20 11.98
C MET A 122 -0.31 -4.69 11.76
N PRO A 123 -0.22 -3.88 12.83
CA PRO A 123 -0.06 -2.45 12.69
C PRO A 123 1.09 -2.09 11.73
N ARG A 124 0.82 -1.20 10.77
CA ARG A 124 1.83 -0.75 9.80
C ARG A 124 3.07 -0.15 10.47
N GLN A 125 2.91 0.40 11.67
CA GLN A 125 4.05 0.85 12.47
C GLN A 125 5.04 -0.30 12.71
N GLN A 126 4.54 -1.49 13.02
CA GLN A 126 5.37 -2.69 13.24
C GLN A 126 5.89 -3.25 11.92
N PHE A 127 5.01 -3.52 10.97
CA PHE A 127 5.42 -4.08 9.67
C PHE A 127 6.45 -3.21 8.95
N ASP A 128 6.19 -1.91 8.85
CA ASP A 128 7.11 -0.99 8.18
C ASP A 128 8.46 -0.93 8.91
N TRP A 129 8.47 -1.04 10.26
CA TRP A 129 9.70 -1.11 11.04
C TRP A 129 10.50 -2.37 10.74
N LEU A 130 9.87 -3.55 10.71
CA LEU A 130 10.54 -4.80 10.37
C LEU A 130 11.20 -4.72 8.99
N MET A 131 10.46 -4.21 8.01
CA MET A 131 10.97 -3.96 6.66
C MET A 131 12.15 -2.99 6.67
N PHE A 132 12.00 -1.85 7.36
CA PHE A 132 13.00 -0.80 7.39
C PHE A 132 14.28 -1.28 8.09
N LYS A 133 14.16 -1.93 9.24
CA LYS A 133 15.29 -2.48 10.00
C LYS A 133 16.08 -3.47 9.14
N THR A 134 15.44 -4.49 8.63
CA THR A 134 16.10 -5.55 7.85
C THR A 134 16.75 -5.01 6.57
N CYS A 135 16.02 -4.17 5.81
CA CYS A 135 16.57 -3.61 4.58
C CYS A 135 17.69 -2.60 4.84
N SER A 136 17.65 -1.87 5.96
CA SER A 136 18.74 -0.97 6.36
C SER A 136 19.99 -1.73 6.74
N GLU A 137 19.86 -2.89 7.39
CA GLU A 137 21.00 -3.78 7.67
C GLU A 137 21.67 -4.23 6.35
N HIS A 138 20.88 -4.62 5.35
CA HIS A 138 21.43 -4.92 4.01
C HIS A 138 22.17 -3.71 3.41
N VAL A 139 21.60 -2.51 3.51
CA VAL A 139 22.22 -1.28 2.99
C VAL A 139 23.56 -1.01 3.67
N LEU A 140 23.63 -1.12 5.00
CA LEU A 140 24.86 -0.86 5.77
C LEU A 140 25.93 -1.90 5.48
N VAL A 141 25.57 -3.18 5.42
CA VAL A 141 26.49 -4.27 5.03
C VAL A 141 27.05 -4.08 3.62
N GLY A 142 26.21 -3.55 2.70
CA GLY A 142 26.61 -3.20 1.33
C GLY A 142 27.44 -1.91 1.22
N GLY A 143 27.85 -1.29 2.33
CA GLY A 143 28.64 -0.05 2.33
C GLY A 143 27.82 1.20 1.99
N GLY A 144 26.50 1.12 2.01
CA GLY A 144 25.59 2.24 1.86
C GLY A 144 25.32 2.96 3.20
N PHE A 145 24.36 3.90 3.17
CA PHE A 145 23.96 4.68 4.34
C PHE A 145 22.44 4.81 4.46
N VAL A 146 21.99 4.97 5.70
CA VAL A 146 20.58 5.19 6.04
C VAL A 146 20.47 6.46 6.87
N ILE A 147 19.58 7.36 6.50
CA ILE A 147 19.33 8.61 7.22
C ILE A 147 17.85 8.70 7.57
N GLN A 148 17.56 8.82 8.87
CA GLN A 148 16.22 9.11 9.40
C GLN A 148 16.09 10.58 9.80
N GLY A 149 14.86 11.09 9.92
CA GLY A 149 14.62 12.48 10.26
C GLY A 149 15.13 13.45 9.20
N ALA A 150 15.27 12.98 7.96
CA ALA A 150 15.86 13.72 6.84
C ALA A 150 14.81 14.00 5.77
N ASP A 151 14.54 15.28 5.51
CA ASP A 151 13.50 15.72 4.59
C ASP A 151 14.11 16.14 3.25
N VAL A 152 13.84 15.38 2.19
CA VAL A 152 14.22 15.76 0.83
C VAL A 152 13.35 16.93 0.40
N ARG A 153 13.98 18.07 0.17
CA ARG A 153 13.30 19.34 -0.13
C ARG A 153 13.12 19.55 -1.63
N GLU A 154 14.17 19.27 -2.39
CA GLU A 154 14.24 19.55 -3.82
C GLU A 154 15.05 18.45 -4.52
N THR A 155 14.81 18.31 -5.82
CA THR A 155 15.69 17.59 -6.73
C THR A 155 16.77 18.52 -7.27
N ILE A 156 17.96 18.00 -7.51
CA ILE A 156 19.02 18.66 -8.25
C ILE A 156 18.91 18.17 -9.70
N ARG A 157 18.84 19.10 -10.65
CA ARG A 157 18.56 18.77 -12.06
C ARG A 157 19.57 19.41 -13.01
N GLU A 158 19.81 18.72 -14.12
CA GLU A 158 20.45 19.24 -15.32
C GLU A 158 19.46 19.07 -16.49
N GLY A 159 18.79 20.17 -16.87
CA GLY A 159 17.63 20.09 -17.77
C GLY A 159 16.48 19.28 -17.18
N ASP A 160 16.08 18.21 -17.88
CA ASP A 160 15.05 17.26 -17.43
C ASP A 160 15.63 16.07 -16.65
N SER A 161 16.96 15.92 -16.60
CA SER A 161 17.62 14.86 -15.83
C SER A 161 17.69 15.21 -14.36
N ILE A 162 17.35 14.26 -13.49
CA ILE A 162 17.49 14.37 -12.04
C ILE A 162 18.80 13.69 -11.64
N ILE A 163 19.76 14.46 -11.15
CA ILE A 163 21.12 14.01 -10.82
C ILE A 163 21.41 13.97 -9.34
N GLY A 164 20.46 14.39 -8.50
CA GLY A 164 20.66 14.43 -7.06
C GLY A 164 19.46 14.97 -6.29
N VAL A 165 19.63 15.08 -4.98
CA VAL A 165 18.63 15.60 -4.05
C VAL A 165 19.26 16.55 -3.03
N LYS A 166 18.49 17.58 -2.62
CA LYS A 166 18.80 18.44 -1.47
C LYS A 166 18.03 17.95 -0.24
N VAL A 167 18.75 17.59 0.77
CA VAL A 167 18.24 16.94 1.99
C VAL A 167 18.46 17.84 3.20
N ARG A 168 17.39 18.11 3.94
CA ARG A 168 17.50 18.79 5.22
C ARG A 168 17.58 17.75 6.34
N ILE A 169 18.62 17.83 7.16
CA ILE A 169 18.88 16.94 8.29
C ILE A 169 18.89 17.76 9.58
N GLY A 170 18.25 17.29 10.65
CA GLY A 170 18.21 17.99 11.93
C GLY A 170 17.01 18.96 12.09
N GLY A 171 15.87 18.70 11.44
CA GLY A 171 14.64 19.47 11.61
C GLY A 171 14.60 20.76 10.78
N ARG A 172 13.79 21.75 11.21
CA ARG A 172 13.52 22.99 10.44
C ARG A 172 14.77 23.81 10.19
N ASP A 173 15.64 23.90 11.19
CA ASP A 173 16.85 24.70 11.18
C ASP A 173 18.10 23.87 10.85
N GLY A 174 17.91 22.63 10.45
CA GLY A 174 18.97 21.68 10.14
C GLY A 174 19.72 22.02 8.85
N ALA A 175 20.91 21.42 8.74
CA ALA A 175 21.78 21.58 7.58
C ALA A 175 21.10 21.10 6.28
N LEU A 176 21.33 21.82 5.18
CA LEU A 176 20.90 21.42 3.85
C LEU A 176 22.11 20.84 3.09
N LEU A 177 22.05 19.55 2.81
CA LEU A 177 23.13 18.81 2.16
C LEU A 177 22.69 18.35 0.76
N ASN A 178 23.66 18.27 -0.15
CA ASN A 178 23.45 17.75 -1.49
C ASN A 178 24.01 16.35 -1.61
N PHE A 179 23.21 15.44 -2.15
CA PHE A 179 23.64 14.08 -2.49
C PHE A 179 23.39 13.83 -3.97
N PHE A 180 24.32 13.16 -4.61
CA PHE A 180 24.30 12.89 -6.04
C PHE A 180 24.27 11.39 -6.31
N SER A 181 23.62 11.02 -7.40
CA SER A 181 23.54 9.64 -7.84
C SER A 181 23.11 9.58 -9.30
N GLU A 182 23.54 8.56 -10.01
CA GLU A 182 23.04 8.25 -11.35
C GLU A 182 21.55 7.86 -11.30
N TRP A 183 21.09 7.26 -10.20
CA TRP A 183 19.71 6.82 -10.03
C TRP A 183 19.08 7.34 -8.74
N ILE A 184 17.92 8.01 -8.88
CA ILE A 184 17.10 8.43 -7.75
C ILE A 184 15.74 7.70 -7.80
N ILE A 185 15.39 6.96 -6.73
CA ILE A 185 14.09 6.28 -6.63
C ILE A 185 13.18 7.03 -5.67
N GLY A 186 12.09 7.58 -6.21
CA GLY A 186 11.07 8.27 -5.43
C GLY A 186 10.07 7.29 -4.82
N ALA A 187 10.20 7.04 -3.51
CA ALA A 187 9.38 6.15 -2.68
C ALA A 187 8.64 6.88 -1.55
N GLY A 188 8.54 8.20 -1.61
CA GLY A 188 8.00 9.07 -0.55
C GLY A 188 6.46 9.07 -0.42
N GLY A 189 5.76 8.11 -1.02
CA GLY A 189 4.30 8.04 -0.99
C GLY A 189 3.62 9.13 -1.83
N TYR A 190 2.35 9.44 -1.54
CA TYR A 190 1.58 10.39 -2.35
C TYR A 190 2.13 11.84 -2.34
N ASN A 191 2.95 12.19 -1.35
CA ASN A 191 3.61 13.50 -1.19
C ASN A 191 5.08 13.48 -1.62
N CYS A 192 5.52 12.50 -2.39
CA CYS A 192 6.91 12.33 -2.79
C CYS A 192 7.45 13.56 -3.54
N PRO A 193 8.57 14.18 -3.09
CA PRO A 193 9.17 15.31 -3.78
C PRO A 193 9.70 14.95 -5.18
N ILE A 194 10.20 13.72 -5.37
CA ILE A 194 10.64 13.23 -6.68
C ILE A 194 9.44 13.10 -7.63
N ALA A 195 8.28 12.63 -7.14
CA ALA A 195 7.06 12.59 -7.94
C ALA A 195 6.60 14.00 -8.35
N ARG A 196 6.75 14.99 -7.46
CA ARG A 196 6.46 16.40 -7.81
C ARG A 196 7.35 16.86 -8.95
N SER A 197 8.66 16.64 -8.86
CA SER A 197 9.62 17.04 -9.88
C SER A 197 9.31 16.37 -11.22
N ILE A 198 9.17 15.05 -11.26
CA ILE A 198 8.89 14.31 -12.49
C ILE A 198 7.53 14.69 -13.08
N VAL A 199 6.47 14.53 -12.30
CA VAL A 199 5.10 14.61 -12.82
C VAL A 199 4.69 16.06 -13.13
N LYS A 200 4.97 16.98 -12.21
CA LYS A 200 4.53 18.37 -12.33
C LYS A 200 5.54 19.23 -13.04
N ASP A 201 6.79 19.24 -12.56
CA ASP A 201 7.74 20.26 -12.95
C ASP A 201 8.40 19.94 -14.31
N ILE A 202 8.61 18.65 -14.63
CA ILE A 202 9.18 18.21 -15.92
C ILE A 202 8.08 17.94 -16.95
N HIS A 203 7.05 17.17 -16.57
CA HIS A 203 6.03 16.72 -17.54
C HIS A 203 4.72 17.51 -17.51
N GLY A 204 4.57 18.53 -16.67
CA GLY A 204 3.39 19.40 -16.62
C GLY A 204 2.07 18.69 -16.26
N GLN A 205 2.14 17.48 -15.70
CA GLN A 205 0.96 16.71 -15.32
C GLN A 205 0.46 17.13 -13.93
N ALA A 206 -0.84 16.98 -13.67
CA ALA A 206 -1.41 17.24 -12.35
C ALA A 206 -0.94 16.19 -11.33
N LEU A 207 -0.41 16.65 -10.18
CA LEU A 207 -0.02 15.75 -9.09
C LEU A 207 -1.22 15.01 -8.49
N VAL A 208 -2.35 15.70 -8.33
CA VAL A 208 -3.58 15.15 -7.78
C VAL A 208 -4.70 15.23 -8.81
N ASP A 209 -5.23 14.10 -9.21
CA ASP A 209 -6.50 13.99 -9.93
C ASP A 209 -7.50 13.27 -9.03
N LYS A 210 -8.44 14.02 -8.45
CA LYS A 210 -9.38 13.53 -7.43
C LYS A 210 -10.22 12.32 -7.85
N LYS A 211 -10.39 12.10 -9.17
CA LYS A 211 -11.08 10.91 -9.72
C LYS A 211 -10.22 9.64 -9.63
N HIS A 212 -8.91 9.81 -9.48
CA HIS A 212 -7.92 8.76 -9.38
C HIS A 212 -7.24 8.73 -8.00
N TYR A 213 -7.97 9.18 -6.98
CA TYR A 213 -7.54 9.18 -5.58
C TYR A 213 -8.67 8.71 -4.66
N CYS A 214 -8.31 8.03 -3.59
CA CYS A 214 -9.18 7.71 -2.47
C CYS A 214 -8.79 8.53 -1.24
N GLY A 215 -9.78 9.02 -0.50
CA GLY A 215 -9.61 9.40 0.88
C GLY A 215 -9.91 8.21 1.77
N GLY A 216 -9.05 7.94 2.74
CA GLY A 216 -9.25 6.92 3.77
C GLY A 216 -9.19 7.55 5.15
N TYR A 217 -9.93 7.01 6.10
CA TYR A 217 -9.87 7.35 7.51
C TYR A 217 -9.87 6.07 8.33
N ARG A 218 -8.99 5.95 9.34
CA ARG A 218 -8.80 4.77 10.16
C ARG A 218 -8.70 5.14 11.64
N GLU A 219 -9.25 4.27 12.48
CA GLU A 219 -9.10 4.24 13.94
C GLU A 219 -8.71 2.83 14.39
N TYR A 220 -8.04 2.71 15.53
CA TYR A 220 -7.91 1.44 16.24
C TYR A 220 -8.96 1.34 17.34
N TRP A 221 -9.52 0.15 17.48
CA TRP A 221 -10.54 -0.17 18.48
C TRP A 221 -10.17 -1.43 19.23
N GLN A 222 -10.55 -1.52 20.51
CA GLN A 222 -10.38 -2.69 21.36
C GLN A 222 -11.75 -3.28 21.68
N GLY A 223 -11.90 -4.62 21.57
CA GLY A 223 -13.10 -5.33 22.01
C GLY A 223 -14.29 -5.24 21.04
N VAL A 224 -14.05 -5.16 19.72
CA VAL A 224 -15.11 -5.23 18.71
C VAL A 224 -15.60 -6.68 18.60
N LYS A 225 -16.90 -6.92 18.86
CA LYS A 225 -17.49 -8.28 18.82
C LYS A 225 -17.35 -8.93 17.45
N GLY A 226 -16.92 -10.20 17.42
CA GLY A 226 -16.67 -10.97 16.21
C GLY A 226 -15.29 -10.71 15.58
N CYS A 227 -14.40 -10.02 16.31
CA CYS A 227 -13.02 -9.77 15.92
C CYS A 227 -12.01 -10.26 16.98
N GLU A 228 -12.40 -11.26 17.75
CA GLU A 228 -11.58 -11.83 18.83
C GLU A 228 -10.55 -12.82 18.27
N GLY A 229 -9.51 -13.07 19.08
CA GLY A 229 -8.46 -14.06 18.76
C GLY A 229 -7.40 -13.53 17.82
N ASP A 230 -6.49 -14.43 17.42
CA ASP A 230 -5.31 -14.12 16.61
C ASP A 230 -5.35 -14.77 15.22
N VAL A 231 -6.45 -15.44 14.90
CA VAL A 231 -6.67 -16.15 13.63
C VAL A 231 -8.11 -15.96 13.18
N GLY A 232 -8.32 -15.63 11.91
CA GLY A 232 -9.67 -15.47 11.35
C GLY A 232 -9.70 -14.65 10.06
N ASN A 233 -10.82 -13.98 9.84
CA ASN A 233 -11.06 -13.23 8.60
C ASN A 233 -10.86 -11.74 8.79
N ILE A 234 -10.38 -11.08 7.76
CA ILE A 234 -10.57 -9.63 7.59
C ILE A 234 -11.93 -9.37 6.94
N GLU A 235 -12.53 -8.22 7.23
CA GLU A 235 -13.87 -7.91 6.76
C GLU A 235 -13.91 -6.62 5.92
N ILE A 236 -14.57 -6.69 4.77
CA ILE A 236 -14.79 -5.58 3.83
C ILE A 236 -16.28 -5.43 3.58
N HIS A 237 -16.83 -4.30 3.96
CA HIS A 237 -18.26 -4.03 3.93
C HIS A 237 -18.61 -2.89 2.98
N PHE A 238 -19.33 -3.20 1.92
CA PHE A 238 -19.89 -2.18 1.03
C PHE A 238 -21.13 -1.59 1.69
N VAL A 239 -21.04 -0.35 2.14
CA VAL A 239 -22.14 0.40 2.74
C VAL A 239 -22.58 1.49 1.77
N ASP A 240 -23.91 1.70 1.59
CA ASP A 240 -24.45 2.66 0.61
C ASP A 240 -23.86 4.06 0.78
N SER A 241 -23.69 4.50 2.01
CA SER A 241 -23.17 5.83 2.34
C SER A 241 -21.69 6.06 1.98
N ALA A 242 -20.92 4.98 1.73
CA ALA A 242 -19.51 5.04 1.32
C ALA A 242 -19.28 4.60 -0.13
N ASN A 243 -20.32 4.19 -0.85
CA ASN A 243 -20.18 3.63 -2.19
C ASN A 243 -19.84 4.71 -3.25
N PRO A 244 -18.84 4.49 -4.15
CA PRO A 244 -17.96 3.33 -4.34
C PRO A 244 -16.71 3.39 -3.46
N GLY A 245 -16.79 2.72 -2.38
CA GLY A 245 -15.78 2.54 -1.36
C GLY A 245 -16.31 1.53 -0.38
N TYR A 246 -15.69 1.40 0.77
CA TYR A 246 -16.10 0.40 1.75
C TYR A 246 -15.70 0.80 3.17
N PHE A 247 -16.34 0.19 4.13
CA PHE A 247 -15.97 0.14 5.54
C PHE A 247 -15.24 -1.16 5.80
N TRP A 248 -14.21 -1.18 6.64
CA TRP A 248 -13.47 -2.40 6.96
C TRP A 248 -13.28 -2.61 8.45
N LEU A 249 -13.17 -3.88 8.83
CA LEU A 249 -12.79 -4.36 10.14
C LEU A 249 -11.66 -5.39 9.96
N PHE A 250 -10.44 -5.00 10.31
CA PHE A 250 -9.27 -5.89 10.20
C PHE A 250 -8.72 -6.17 11.60
N PRO A 251 -8.97 -7.38 12.15
CA PRO A 251 -8.39 -7.79 13.41
C PRO A 251 -6.86 -7.81 13.34
N LEU A 252 -6.21 -7.45 14.43
CA LEU A 252 -4.75 -7.34 14.53
C LEU A 252 -4.14 -8.24 15.61
N GLY A 253 -4.97 -9.03 16.29
CA GLY A 253 -4.64 -9.81 17.48
C GLY A 253 -4.91 -9.05 18.78
N ASP A 254 -4.88 -9.76 19.91
CA ASP A 254 -5.13 -9.23 21.25
C ASP A 254 -6.43 -8.40 21.38
N GLY A 255 -7.45 -8.73 20.58
CA GLY A 255 -8.72 -8.01 20.54
C GLY A 255 -8.64 -6.60 19.93
N MET A 256 -7.51 -6.22 19.37
CA MET A 256 -7.35 -4.94 18.64
C MET A 256 -7.83 -5.07 17.21
N VAL A 257 -8.52 -4.06 16.71
CA VAL A 257 -9.09 -4.01 15.36
C VAL A 257 -8.75 -2.69 14.68
N ASN A 258 -8.25 -2.76 13.45
CA ASN A 258 -8.18 -1.62 12.56
C ASN A 258 -9.55 -1.42 11.91
N VAL A 259 -10.19 -0.32 12.23
CA VAL A 259 -11.51 0.06 11.74
C VAL A 259 -11.38 1.27 10.84
N GLY A 260 -11.87 1.18 9.61
CA GLY A 260 -11.76 2.33 8.75
C GLY A 260 -12.78 2.38 7.61
N ILE A 261 -12.74 3.49 6.89
CA ILE A 261 -13.62 3.76 5.78
C ILE A 261 -12.87 4.51 4.68
N GLY A 262 -13.13 4.14 3.44
CA GLY A 262 -12.53 4.79 2.28
C GLY A 262 -13.52 5.10 1.18
N MET A 263 -13.29 6.20 0.46
CA MET A 263 -14.13 6.62 -0.67
C MET A 263 -13.34 7.46 -1.68
N VAL A 264 -13.76 7.42 -2.94
CA VAL A 264 -13.16 8.23 -4.02
C VAL A 264 -13.21 9.72 -3.68
N LEU A 265 -12.06 10.41 -3.79
CA LEU A 265 -11.90 11.79 -3.34
C LEU A 265 -12.81 12.80 -4.09
N ASP A 266 -13.02 12.61 -5.40
CA ASP A 266 -13.95 13.42 -6.21
C ASP A 266 -15.41 13.37 -5.67
N LEU A 267 -15.83 12.23 -5.13
CA LEU A 267 -17.17 12.07 -4.56
C LEU A 267 -17.26 12.62 -3.14
N LEU A 268 -16.22 12.47 -2.33
CA LEU A 268 -16.15 13.10 -1.01
C LEU A 268 -16.36 14.61 -1.10
N ASP A 269 -15.69 15.24 -2.07
CA ASP A 269 -15.82 16.69 -2.29
C ASP A 269 -17.20 17.08 -2.79
N LYS A 270 -17.72 16.38 -3.81
CA LYS A 270 -19.03 16.67 -4.40
C LYS A 270 -20.19 16.52 -3.42
N GLN A 271 -20.10 15.50 -2.56
CA GLN A 271 -21.12 15.19 -1.56
C GLN A 271 -20.84 15.85 -0.21
N LYS A 272 -19.71 16.60 -0.07
CA LYS A 272 -19.26 17.24 1.17
C LYS A 272 -19.16 16.28 2.35
N ILE A 273 -18.76 15.03 2.08
CA ILE A 273 -18.63 13.97 3.08
C ILE A 273 -17.33 14.14 3.86
N LYS A 274 -17.43 14.05 5.19
CA LYS A 274 -16.28 13.94 6.11
C LYS A 274 -16.19 12.50 6.60
N LEU A 275 -15.15 11.77 6.18
CA LEU A 275 -14.98 10.32 6.47
C LEU A 275 -15.05 10.00 7.96
N LYS A 276 -14.43 10.80 8.84
CA LYS A 276 -14.54 10.61 10.29
C LYS A 276 -15.99 10.61 10.79
N LYS A 277 -16.83 11.53 10.27
CA LYS A 277 -18.25 11.59 10.63
C LYS A 277 -19.00 10.39 10.06
N LEU A 278 -18.72 10.05 8.82
CA LEU A 278 -19.34 8.91 8.15
C LEU A 278 -19.00 7.58 8.86
N GLN A 279 -17.73 7.36 9.23
CA GLN A 279 -17.33 6.17 9.99
C GLN A 279 -18.06 6.08 11.33
N LYS A 280 -18.15 7.18 12.06
CA LYS A 280 -18.89 7.24 13.32
C LYS A 280 -20.36 6.87 13.12
N ASP A 281 -21.00 7.39 12.08
CA ASP A 281 -22.39 7.10 11.76
C ASP A 281 -22.59 5.61 11.42
N VAL A 282 -21.71 5.01 10.62
CA VAL A 282 -21.72 3.57 10.30
C VAL A 282 -21.58 2.74 11.58
N ILE A 283 -20.63 3.04 12.45
CA ILE A 283 -20.43 2.33 13.71
C ILE A 283 -21.67 2.39 14.60
N GLN A 284 -22.28 3.55 14.72
CA GLN A 284 -23.37 3.79 15.67
C GLN A 284 -24.75 3.34 15.16
N ASN A 285 -25.00 3.43 13.86
CA ASN A 285 -26.35 3.33 13.31
C ASN A 285 -26.55 2.18 12.32
N HIS A 286 -25.47 1.66 11.72
CA HIS A 286 -25.63 0.62 10.71
C HIS A 286 -25.99 -0.73 11.35
N PRO A 287 -27.03 -1.45 10.87
CA PRO A 287 -27.55 -2.67 11.49
C PRO A 287 -26.51 -3.78 11.72
N LEU A 288 -25.53 -3.92 10.82
CA LEU A 288 -24.48 -4.93 10.95
C LEU A 288 -23.45 -4.60 12.03
N PHE A 289 -23.31 -3.34 12.46
CA PHE A 289 -22.18 -2.93 13.29
C PHE A 289 -22.55 -2.39 14.66
N LYS A 290 -23.69 -1.70 14.81
CA LYS A 290 -24.06 -1.01 16.05
C LYS A 290 -23.94 -1.89 17.30
N ASP A 291 -24.33 -3.16 17.21
CA ASP A 291 -24.28 -4.09 18.34
C ASP A 291 -22.87 -4.69 18.57
N ARG A 292 -22.01 -4.62 17.58
CA ARG A 292 -20.62 -5.09 17.66
C ARG A 292 -19.72 -4.10 18.43
N PHE A 293 -20.08 -2.83 18.46
CA PHE A 293 -19.30 -1.76 19.07
C PHE A 293 -19.82 -1.27 20.43
N VAL A 294 -20.87 -1.92 21.01
CA VAL A 294 -21.49 -1.48 22.26
C VAL A 294 -20.48 -1.38 23.41
N ASP A 295 -19.61 -2.40 23.54
CA ASP A 295 -18.60 -2.48 24.60
C ASP A 295 -17.18 -2.14 24.09
N ALA A 296 -17.05 -1.82 22.81
CA ALA A 296 -15.76 -1.55 22.19
C ALA A 296 -15.25 -0.15 22.51
N VAL A 297 -13.94 -0.02 22.70
CA VAL A 297 -13.28 1.23 23.08
C VAL A 297 -12.31 1.67 21.97
N MET A 298 -12.49 2.91 21.51
CA MET A 298 -11.55 3.51 20.55
C MET A 298 -10.22 3.85 21.23
N VAL A 299 -9.11 3.42 20.62
CA VAL A 299 -7.77 3.79 21.07
C VAL A 299 -7.54 5.27 20.85
N LYS A 300 -7.35 6.03 21.93
CA LYS A 300 -7.20 7.48 21.89
C LYS A 300 -6.04 7.91 20.98
N GLY A 301 -6.30 8.87 20.09
CA GLY A 301 -5.30 9.41 19.18
C GLY A 301 -5.00 8.57 17.93
N SER A 302 -5.64 7.40 17.79
CA SER A 302 -5.43 6.51 16.63
C SER A 302 -6.11 7.00 15.35
N GLY A 303 -7.11 7.87 15.44
CA GLY A 303 -7.87 8.36 14.30
C GLY A 303 -7.06 9.24 13.35
N LYS A 304 -6.81 8.77 12.13
CA LYS A 304 -6.00 9.46 11.11
C LYS A 304 -6.59 9.29 9.72
N GLY A 305 -6.46 10.35 8.90
CA GLY A 305 -6.84 10.35 7.49
C GLY A 305 -5.63 10.26 6.57
N TRP A 306 -5.82 9.68 5.39
CA TRP A 306 -4.79 9.57 4.36
C TRP A 306 -5.36 9.64 2.95
N GLN A 307 -4.50 9.86 1.97
CA GLN A 307 -4.86 9.83 0.55
C GLN A 307 -4.10 8.69 -0.14
N LEU A 308 -4.80 7.97 -1.01
CA LEU A 308 -4.31 6.82 -1.76
C LEU A 308 -4.41 7.12 -3.26
N PRO A 309 -3.29 7.23 -3.99
CA PRO A 309 -3.28 7.48 -5.43
C PRO A 309 -3.46 6.19 -6.22
N PHE A 310 -4.52 6.11 -7.01
CA PHE A 310 -4.86 4.91 -7.79
C PHE A 310 -4.01 4.70 -9.04
N GLY A 311 -3.63 3.47 -9.29
CA GLY A 311 -3.00 2.96 -10.50
C GLY A 311 -3.95 2.78 -11.68
N SER A 312 -4.94 3.64 -11.82
CA SER A 312 -5.95 3.53 -12.85
C SER A 312 -5.53 4.22 -14.16
N PRO A 313 -5.95 3.69 -15.34
CA PRO A 313 -5.66 4.31 -16.63
C PRO A 313 -6.31 5.68 -16.74
N ARG A 314 -5.58 6.66 -17.28
CA ARG A 314 -6.01 8.05 -17.38
C ARG A 314 -6.36 8.42 -18.82
N LYS A 315 -7.53 9.01 -19.05
CA LYS A 315 -7.97 9.43 -20.40
C LYS A 315 -7.01 10.44 -21.04
N LYS A 316 -6.53 11.39 -20.25
CA LYS A 316 -5.58 12.41 -20.70
C LYS A 316 -4.24 11.82 -21.14
N GLU A 317 -3.87 10.66 -20.60
CA GLU A 317 -2.64 9.93 -20.90
C GLU A 317 -2.90 8.79 -21.91
N LYS A 318 -3.93 8.91 -22.77
CA LYS A 318 -4.31 7.88 -23.76
C LYS A 318 -4.49 6.48 -23.13
N LEU A 319 -5.11 6.42 -21.95
CA LEU A 319 -5.32 5.23 -21.13
C LEU A 319 -4.03 4.61 -20.57
N GLN A 320 -2.93 5.35 -20.59
CA GLN A 320 -1.68 5.00 -19.93
C GLN A 320 -1.71 5.41 -18.44
N PRO A 321 -0.77 4.90 -17.62
CA PRO A 321 -0.58 5.39 -16.26
C PRO A 321 -0.02 6.80 -16.24
N ARG A 322 0.01 7.41 -15.05
CA ARG A 322 0.76 8.62 -14.83
C ARG A 322 2.26 8.39 -15.11
N ARG A 323 2.99 9.40 -15.57
CA ARG A 323 4.44 9.32 -15.77
C ARG A 323 5.15 8.85 -14.49
N MET A 324 6.01 7.83 -14.64
CA MET A 324 6.71 7.18 -13.52
C MET A 324 8.22 7.40 -13.54
N PHE A 325 8.75 8.14 -14.51
CA PHE A 325 10.19 8.33 -14.68
C PHE A 325 10.55 9.68 -15.31
N SER A 326 11.79 10.08 -15.12
CA SER A 326 12.57 10.99 -15.96
C SER A 326 13.99 10.45 -16.06
N ASP A 327 14.86 11.10 -16.81
CA ASP A 327 16.26 10.71 -16.84
C ASP A 327 16.86 10.80 -15.43
N GLY A 328 17.55 9.73 -15.00
CA GLY A 328 18.14 9.59 -13.67
C GLY A 328 17.15 9.31 -12.54
N ALA A 329 15.83 9.19 -12.80
CA ALA A 329 14.88 8.97 -11.71
C ALA A 329 13.68 8.07 -12.05
N LEU A 330 13.28 7.23 -11.08
CA LEU A 330 12.13 6.32 -11.14
C LEU A 330 11.19 6.58 -9.96
N LEU A 331 9.88 6.33 -10.14
CA LEU A 331 8.87 6.39 -9.09
C LEU A 331 8.31 5.00 -8.80
N ILE A 332 8.05 4.69 -7.51
CA ILE A 332 7.51 3.41 -7.06
C ILE A 332 6.32 3.59 -6.10
N GLY A 333 5.50 2.57 -5.95
CA GLY A 333 4.37 2.54 -5.02
C GLY A 333 3.41 3.71 -5.17
N ASP A 334 3.01 4.32 -4.07
CA ASP A 334 2.09 5.47 -4.07
C ASP A 334 2.69 6.68 -4.83
N ALA A 335 4.02 6.85 -4.84
CA ALA A 335 4.65 7.93 -5.60
C ALA A 335 4.46 7.76 -7.12
N ALA A 336 4.38 6.52 -7.59
CA ALA A 336 4.02 6.18 -8.97
C ALA A 336 2.50 6.08 -9.20
N SER A 337 1.66 6.28 -8.18
CA SER A 337 0.21 6.05 -8.23
C SER A 337 -0.12 4.59 -8.61
N LEU A 338 0.29 3.62 -7.80
CA LEU A 338 0.10 2.19 -8.06
C LEU A 338 -0.86 1.50 -7.08
N VAL A 339 -1.63 2.26 -6.28
CA VAL A 339 -2.66 1.69 -5.40
C VAL A 339 -3.79 1.11 -6.24
N ASP A 340 -4.24 -0.09 -5.89
CA ASP A 340 -5.38 -0.73 -6.54
C ASP A 340 -6.67 0.09 -6.33
N PRO A 341 -7.40 0.44 -7.40
CA PRO A 341 -8.56 1.34 -7.30
C PRO A 341 -9.78 0.71 -6.60
N PHE A 342 -9.89 -0.61 -6.55
CA PHE A 342 -11.05 -1.29 -5.97
C PHE A 342 -10.78 -1.77 -4.55
N SER A 343 -9.69 -2.50 -4.33
CA SER A 343 -9.33 -3.04 -3.02
C SER A 343 -8.61 -2.04 -2.11
N GLY A 344 -7.97 -0.99 -2.68
CA GLY A 344 -7.09 -0.09 -1.93
C GLY A 344 -5.73 -0.71 -1.59
N GLU A 345 -5.41 -1.89 -2.12
CA GLU A 345 -4.13 -2.56 -1.91
C GLU A 345 -3.00 -1.75 -2.54
N GLY A 346 -1.96 -1.48 -1.76
CA GLY A 346 -0.82 -0.68 -2.21
C GLY A 346 0.53 -1.23 -1.74
N VAL A 347 0.56 -2.05 -0.69
CA VAL A 347 1.81 -2.57 -0.11
C VAL A 347 2.49 -3.52 -1.08
N GLY A 348 1.76 -4.50 -1.64
CA GLY A 348 2.29 -5.44 -2.61
C GLY A 348 2.76 -4.75 -3.89
N ASN A 349 1.96 -3.82 -4.43
CA ASN A 349 2.36 -3.05 -5.61
C ASN A 349 3.59 -2.16 -5.34
N ALA A 350 3.75 -1.65 -4.11
CA ALA A 350 4.94 -0.91 -3.72
C ALA A 350 6.18 -1.81 -3.66
N LEU A 351 6.07 -3.01 -3.09
CA LEU A 351 7.15 -3.98 -3.01
C LEU A 351 7.58 -4.47 -4.41
N VAL A 352 6.60 -4.83 -5.24
CA VAL A 352 6.83 -5.26 -6.65
C VAL A 352 7.52 -4.15 -7.45
N SER A 353 7.00 -2.92 -7.40
CA SER A 353 7.60 -1.81 -8.14
C SER A 353 8.99 -1.44 -7.62
N GLY A 354 9.23 -1.58 -6.31
CA GLY A 354 10.56 -1.43 -5.71
C GLY A 354 11.56 -2.44 -6.23
N HIS A 355 11.18 -3.72 -6.30
CA HIS A 355 12.00 -4.78 -6.89
C HIS A 355 12.33 -4.54 -8.37
N ILE A 356 11.31 -4.19 -9.17
CA ILE A 356 11.51 -3.91 -10.60
C ILE A 356 12.43 -2.69 -10.78
N ALA A 357 12.23 -1.61 -10.00
CA ALA A 357 13.11 -0.44 -10.05
C ALA A 357 14.56 -0.81 -9.70
N ALA A 358 14.76 -1.63 -8.65
CA ALA A 358 16.10 -2.10 -8.29
C ALA A 358 16.76 -2.87 -9.44
N ARG A 359 16.03 -3.78 -10.10
CA ARG A 359 16.56 -4.54 -11.23
C ARG A 359 16.93 -3.62 -12.41
N HIS A 360 16.09 -2.65 -12.76
CA HIS A 360 16.38 -1.69 -13.81
C HIS A 360 17.64 -0.85 -13.51
N VAL A 361 17.84 -0.47 -12.26
CA VAL A 361 19.08 0.22 -11.83
C VAL A 361 20.30 -0.70 -11.94
N ILE A 362 20.18 -1.98 -11.52
CA ILE A 362 21.29 -2.96 -11.59
C ILE A 362 21.71 -3.19 -13.05
N GLU A 363 20.73 -3.33 -13.95
CA GLU A 363 20.91 -3.60 -15.39
C GLU A 363 21.16 -2.33 -16.21
N ASN A 364 21.12 -1.16 -15.56
CA ASN A 364 21.21 0.16 -16.18
C ASN A 364 20.18 0.38 -17.30
N ILE A 365 18.94 -0.09 -17.08
CA ILE A 365 17.80 0.04 -18.00
C ILE A 365 16.79 0.97 -17.34
N GLY A 366 16.60 2.14 -17.87
CA GLY A 366 15.71 3.12 -17.25
C GLY A 366 14.54 3.56 -18.11
N GLY A 367 13.89 4.60 -17.66
CA GLY A 367 12.97 5.41 -18.41
C GLY A 367 11.73 4.64 -18.87
N ILE A 368 11.47 4.69 -20.18
CA ILE A 368 10.26 4.13 -20.78
C ILE A 368 10.16 2.60 -20.60
N ALA A 369 11.31 1.90 -20.60
CA ALA A 369 11.33 0.44 -20.41
C ALA A 369 10.81 0.07 -19.03
N TYR A 370 11.22 0.79 -17.97
CA TYR A 370 10.71 0.64 -16.62
C TYR A 370 9.19 0.84 -16.55
N GLN A 371 8.69 1.96 -17.08
CA GLN A 371 7.26 2.25 -17.07
C GLN A 371 6.45 1.20 -17.83
N ASN A 372 6.95 0.74 -18.99
CA ASN A 372 6.29 -0.28 -19.80
C ASN A 372 6.23 -1.63 -19.07
N GLU A 373 7.28 -2.01 -18.36
CA GLU A 373 7.29 -3.25 -17.59
C GLU A 373 6.31 -3.18 -16.40
N ILE A 374 6.36 -2.10 -15.60
CA ILE A 374 5.40 -1.91 -14.50
C ILE A 374 3.97 -1.95 -15.04
N TRP A 375 3.69 -1.27 -16.15
CA TRP A 375 2.35 -1.22 -16.71
C TRP A 375 1.94 -2.52 -17.39
N GLY A 376 2.88 -3.24 -18.00
CA GLY A 376 2.64 -4.59 -18.53
C GLY A 376 2.25 -5.58 -17.43
N LEU A 377 2.91 -5.48 -16.27
CA LEU A 377 2.67 -6.40 -15.15
C LEU A 377 1.42 -6.04 -14.33
N LEU A 378 1.28 -4.77 -13.93
CA LEU A 378 0.21 -4.33 -13.01
C LEU A 378 -0.98 -3.69 -13.73
N GLY A 379 -0.79 -3.18 -14.94
CA GLY A 379 -1.80 -2.42 -15.68
C GLY A 379 -3.08 -3.17 -15.98
N PRO A 380 -3.06 -4.44 -16.41
CA PRO A 380 -4.26 -5.24 -16.62
C PRO A 380 -5.14 -5.32 -15.37
N GLU A 381 -4.56 -5.71 -14.24
CA GLU A 381 -5.24 -5.80 -12.94
C GLU A 381 -5.79 -4.43 -12.50
N LEU A 382 -4.94 -3.39 -12.49
CA LEU A 382 -5.34 -2.04 -12.08
C LEU A 382 -6.45 -1.45 -12.96
N THR A 383 -6.42 -1.76 -14.27
CA THR A 383 -7.46 -1.34 -15.21
C THR A 383 -8.79 -2.01 -14.90
N ASN A 384 -8.76 -3.27 -14.52
CA ASN A 384 -9.94 -4.04 -14.22
C ASN A 384 -10.53 -3.68 -12.86
N SER A 385 -9.70 -3.53 -11.85
CA SER A 385 -10.08 -2.97 -10.56
C SER A 385 -10.75 -1.59 -10.71
N PHE A 386 -10.27 -0.76 -11.62
CA PHE A 386 -10.92 0.53 -11.90
C PHE A 386 -12.29 0.38 -12.57
N LYS A 387 -12.49 -0.62 -13.44
CA LYS A 387 -13.82 -0.94 -13.97
C LYS A 387 -14.75 -1.44 -12.86
N MET A 388 -14.27 -2.34 -11.99
CA MET A 388 -15.02 -2.85 -10.83
C MET A 388 -15.43 -1.73 -9.89
N GLN A 389 -14.53 -0.81 -9.55
CA GLN A 389 -14.85 0.38 -8.76
C GLN A 389 -15.98 1.21 -9.38
N LYS A 390 -16.00 1.37 -10.71
CA LYS A 390 -17.10 2.07 -11.39
C LYS A 390 -18.40 1.30 -11.35
N MET A 391 -18.34 -0.01 -11.49
CA MET A 391 -19.53 -0.88 -11.44
C MET A 391 -20.11 -0.93 -10.01
N SER A 392 -19.28 -0.93 -8.98
CA SER A 392 -19.71 -0.94 -7.57
C SER A 392 -20.53 0.30 -7.17
N ARG A 393 -20.47 1.39 -7.93
CA ARG A 393 -21.37 2.54 -7.75
C ARG A 393 -22.86 2.17 -7.81
N LYS A 394 -23.18 1.05 -8.46
CA LYS A 394 -24.54 0.51 -8.54
C LYS A 394 -24.73 -0.48 -7.40
N GLY A 395 -25.21 -0.04 -6.26
CA GLY A 395 -25.40 -0.88 -5.06
C GLY A 395 -26.23 -2.15 -5.34
N TRP A 396 -27.22 -2.08 -6.23
CA TRP A 396 -28.00 -3.26 -6.64
C TRP A 396 -27.14 -4.37 -7.25
N LEU A 397 -26.03 -4.03 -7.96
CA LEU A 397 -25.13 -5.00 -8.55
C LEU A 397 -24.31 -5.72 -7.47
N LEU A 398 -23.85 -4.98 -6.46
CA LEU A 398 -23.18 -5.56 -5.29
C LEU A 398 -24.13 -6.48 -4.50
N ASN A 399 -25.37 -6.04 -4.27
CA ASN A 399 -26.39 -6.86 -3.61
C ASN A 399 -26.64 -8.15 -4.37
N TRP A 400 -26.78 -8.07 -5.68
CA TRP A 400 -26.99 -9.23 -6.54
C TRP A 400 -25.78 -10.19 -6.50
N PHE A 401 -24.57 -9.67 -6.64
CA PHE A 401 -23.35 -10.48 -6.70
C PHE A 401 -23.08 -11.20 -5.36
N VAL A 402 -23.05 -10.45 -4.26
CA VAL A 402 -22.81 -11.03 -2.92
C VAL A 402 -23.96 -11.96 -2.53
N GLY A 403 -25.20 -11.60 -2.85
CA GLY A 403 -26.37 -12.46 -2.59
C GLY A 403 -26.38 -13.78 -3.37
N ARG A 404 -25.74 -13.83 -4.55
CA ARG A 404 -25.52 -15.10 -5.26
C ARG A 404 -24.35 -15.89 -4.68
N ALA A 405 -23.23 -15.21 -4.42
CA ALA A 405 -22.05 -15.84 -3.83
C ALA A 405 -22.35 -16.48 -2.47
N SER A 406 -23.22 -15.86 -1.66
CA SER A 406 -23.63 -16.44 -0.36
C SER A 406 -24.44 -17.73 -0.47
N LYS A 407 -25.07 -18.01 -1.62
CA LYS A 407 -25.95 -19.16 -1.85
C LYS A 407 -25.33 -20.28 -2.68
N LYS A 408 -24.20 -20.02 -3.36
CA LYS A 408 -23.61 -20.94 -4.33
C LYS A 408 -22.13 -21.22 -4.00
N PRO A 409 -21.80 -22.42 -3.46
CA PRO A 409 -20.42 -22.80 -3.15
C PRO A 409 -19.47 -22.64 -4.35
N GLN A 410 -19.89 -22.98 -5.58
CA GLN A 410 -19.08 -22.85 -6.78
C GLN A 410 -18.64 -21.41 -7.08
N LEU A 411 -19.44 -20.40 -6.68
CA LEU A 411 -19.04 -19.00 -6.79
C LEU A 411 -18.06 -18.61 -5.67
N GLN A 412 -18.16 -19.24 -4.49
CA GLN A 412 -17.19 -19.04 -3.42
C GLN A 412 -15.84 -19.66 -3.80
N ASP A 413 -15.84 -20.89 -4.34
CA ASP A 413 -14.62 -21.56 -4.83
C ASP A 413 -13.94 -20.73 -5.91
N MET A 414 -14.72 -20.18 -6.84
CA MET A 414 -14.21 -19.30 -7.89
C MET A 414 -13.64 -17.99 -7.33
N LEU A 415 -14.24 -17.41 -6.29
CA LEU A 415 -13.70 -16.22 -5.61
C LEU A 415 -12.40 -16.57 -4.85
N THR A 416 -12.32 -17.77 -4.27
CA THR A 416 -11.10 -18.29 -3.63
C THR A 416 -9.98 -18.43 -4.65
N GLU A 417 -10.23 -19.07 -5.80
CA GLU A 417 -9.27 -19.18 -6.89
C GLU A 417 -8.81 -17.81 -7.42
N MET A 418 -9.73 -16.84 -7.48
CA MET A 418 -9.41 -15.47 -7.89
C MET A 418 -8.50 -14.74 -6.91
N ILE A 419 -8.62 -15.00 -5.62
CA ILE A 419 -7.73 -14.45 -4.60
C ILE A 419 -6.35 -15.10 -4.69
N ALA A 420 -6.30 -16.41 -5.03
CA ALA A 420 -5.09 -17.21 -5.07
C ALA A 420 -4.27 -17.06 -6.34
N SER A 421 -4.90 -16.95 -7.51
CA SER A 421 -4.17 -17.08 -8.78
C SER A 421 -4.24 -15.85 -9.67
N LYS A 422 -3.07 -15.46 -10.20
CA LYS A 422 -2.95 -14.43 -11.24
C LYS A 422 -3.77 -14.77 -12.49
N GLU A 423 -3.79 -16.03 -12.85
CA GLU A 423 -4.45 -16.56 -14.06
C GLU A 423 -5.98 -16.49 -13.94
N ALA A 424 -6.53 -16.72 -12.74
CA ALA A 424 -7.97 -16.56 -12.48
C ALA A 424 -8.38 -15.09 -12.44
N GLN A 425 -7.51 -14.16 -12.00
CA GLN A 425 -7.75 -12.72 -12.07
C GLN A 425 -7.80 -12.21 -13.52
N GLU A 426 -7.02 -12.78 -14.42
CA GLU A 426 -7.06 -12.46 -15.86
C GLU A 426 -8.35 -12.93 -16.51
N ASN A 427 -8.90 -14.07 -16.08
CA ASN A 427 -10.15 -14.63 -16.58
C ASN A 427 -11.43 -13.86 -16.16
N LEU A 428 -11.36 -13.01 -15.12
CA LEU A 428 -12.43 -12.08 -14.71
C LEU A 428 -12.93 -11.15 -15.83
N HIS A 429 -12.15 -11.00 -16.89
CA HIS A 429 -12.38 -10.02 -17.96
C HIS A 429 -13.11 -10.60 -19.15
N SER A 430 -13.24 -11.92 -19.20
CA SER A 430 -14.03 -12.51 -20.27
C SER A 430 -15.51 -12.17 -20.01
N LYS A 431 -16.19 -11.68 -21.05
CA LYS A 431 -17.67 -11.60 -21.06
C LYS A 431 -18.28 -12.94 -20.62
N TRP A 432 -17.52 -14.02 -20.78
CA TRP A 432 -17.81 -15.38 -20.35
C TRP A 432 -17.88 -15.55 -18.83
N PHE A 433 -17.03 -14.87 -18.07
CA PHE A 433 -17.08 -14.89 -16.61
C PHE A 433 -18.37 -14.23 -16.08
N LEU A 434 -18.70 -13.04 -16.59
CA LEU A 434 -19.96 -12.38 -16.26
C LEU A 434 -21.15 -13.24 -16.69
N ILE A 435 -21.07 -13.87 -17.86
CA ILE A 435 -22.11 -14.78 -18.38
C ILE A 435 -22.21 -16.04 -17.50
N LYS A 436 -21.08 -16.68 -17.10
CA LYS A 436 -21.10 -17.80 -16.14
C LYS A 436 -21.72 -17.38 -14.79
N THR A 437 -21.35 -16.23 -14.27
CA THR A 437 -21.93 -15.70 -13.04
C THR A 437 -23.42 -15.37 -13.19
N PHE A 438 -23.88 -15.03 -14.42
CA PHE A 438 -25.28 -14.81 -14.72
C PHE A 438 -26.07 -16.11 -14.94
N LEU A 439 -25.44 -17.17 -15.49
CA LEU A 439 -26.10 -18.42 -15.86
C LEU A 439 -26.07 -19.48 -14.75
N PHE A 440 -25.11 -19.49 -13.86
CA PHE A 440 -24.99 -20.36 -12.69
C PHE A 440 -25.30 -19.62 -11.40
#